data_396f557cc4a94f6d68cf9e72fcc9916d
#
_entry.id   396f557cc4a94f6d68cf9e72fcc9916d
#
_cell.length_a   1.000
_cell.length_b   1.000
_cell.length_c   1.000
_cell.angle_alpha   90.00
_cell.angle_beta   90.00
_cell.angle_gamma   90.00
#
_symmetry.space_group_name_H-M   'P 1'
#
loop_
_entity.id
_entity.type
_entity.pdbx_description
1 polymer ?
#
loop_
_entity_poly.entity_id
_entity_poly.type
_entity_poly.pdbx_seq_one_letter_code
_entity_poly.pdbx_strand_id
1 'polypeptide(L)'
;MIERTLAAAAFGNRPQSWPLPTATTPQQLWLRAVASGGQGRFGSAYRDLAVLRRGGSGGRLVSLAHSTQASFLRQLGWHVQARGWDGRALALAGADPEACADALIGLAADALGVGRFAAAATLLTRADAVLAPATVPDRLAVRRRWVGAELAMASGEGDIAVRRAEEAVELAEAMAVASARHRVKSDVVLAAALCSAGRTERARAIAEAALNATERLELIPLRWALACLLIDIGSVTFAAQDLPEIRDVCAGQVRRAGGTWRSA
;
A
#
# COMPACT_ATOMS: atom_id res chain seq x y z
N MET A 1 -17.01 -19.95 2.53
CA MET A 1 -17.65 -18.84 1.78
C MET A 1 -17.13 -17.48 2.24
N ILE A 2 -17.25 -17.08 3.51
CA ILE A 2 -16.83 -15.78 4.07
C ILE A 2 -15.36 -15.43 3.74
N GLU A 3 -14.45 -16.36 4.00
CA GLU A 3 -13.01 -16.10 3.79
C GLU A 3 -12.67 -15.82 2.31
N ARG A 4 -13.30 -16.54 1.37
CA ARG A 4 -13.13 -16.27 -0.07
C ARG A 4 -13.61 -14.87 -0.47
N THR A 5 -14.75 -14.44 0.09
CA THR A 5 -15.27 -13.07 -0.16
C THR A 5 -14.32 -12.02 0.40
N LEU A 6 -13.82 -12.21 1.62
CA LEU A 6 -12.87 -11.29 2.24
C LEU A 6 -11.52 -11.29 1.51
N ALA A 7 -11.03 -12.44 1.06
CA ALA A 7 -9.80 -12.54 0.27
C ALA A 7 -9.94 -11.84 -1.09
N ALA A 8 -11.10 -12.00 -1.77
CA ALA A 8 -11.38 -11.31 -3.02
C ALA A 8 -11.44 -9.77 -2.86
N ALA A 9 -11.92 -9.28 -1.71
CA ALA A 9 -11.92 -7.86 -1.39
C ALA A 9 -10.54 -7.34 -0.97
N ALA A 10 -9.76 -8.12 -0.21
CA ALA A 10 -8.45 -7.70 0.30
C ALA A 10 -7.35 -7.75 -0.76
N PHE A 11 -7.27 -8.86 -1.49
CA PHE A 11 -6.16 -9.18 -2.40
C PHE A 11 -6.60 -9.65 -3.79
N GLY A 12 -7.89 -9.66 -4.09
CA GLY A 12 -8.44 -10.08 -5.38
C GLY A 12 -8.95 -8.92 -6.22
N ASN A 13 -9.92 -9.22 -7.08
CA ASN A 13 -10.48 -8.29 -8.06
C ASN A 13 -11.78 -7.57 -7.60
N ARG A 14 -12.14 -7.68 -6.31
CA ARG A 14 -13.36 -7.07 -5.76
C ARG A 14 -13.07 -6.12 -4.58
N PRO A 15 -12.08 -5.20 -4.68
CA PRO A 15 -11.73 -4.31 -3.56
C PRO A 15 -12.88 -3.37 -3.16
N GLN A 16 -13.84 -3.10 -4.07
CA GLN A 16 -15.00 -2.24 -3.83
C GLN A 16 -16.13 -2.93 -3.03
N SER A 17 -15.98 -4.23 -2.68
CA SER A 17 -17.02 -4.95 -1.94
C SER A 17 -17.30 -4.31 -0.59
N TRP A 18 -18.54 -3.85 -0.39
CA TRP A 18 -19.03 -3.31 0.88
C TRP A 18 -20.56 -3.48 0.94
N PRO A 19 -21.18 -3.81 2.11
CA PRO A 19 -20.52 -4.15 3.38
C PRO A 19 -19.77 -5.49 3.31
N LEU A 20 -18.72 -5.61 4.13
CA LEU A 20 -17.95 -6.85 4.23
C LEU A 20 -18.61 -7.83 5.22
N PRO A 21 -18.50 -9.15 4.97
CA PRO A 21 -19.03 -10.16 5.89
C PRO A 21 -18.43 -10.06 7.30
N THR A 22 -19.19 -10.48 8.30
CA THR A 22 -18.70 -10.57 9.67
C THR A 22 -17.54 -11.57 9.77
N ALA A 23 -16.42 -11.12 10.33
CA ALA A 23 -15.23 -11.93 10.56
C ALA A 23 -15.28 -12.58 11.95
N THR A 24 -15.01 -13.88 12.02
CA THR A 24 -15.06 -14.68 13.25
C THR A 24 -13.73 -15.37 13.57
N THR A 25 -12.81 -15.46 12.58
CA THR A 25 -11.48 -16.06 12.77
C THR A 25 -10.37 -15.00 12.65
N PRO A 26 -9.17 -15.22 13.20
CA PRO A 26 -8.02 -14.31 13.06
C PRO A 26 -7.69 -14.01 11.59
N GLN A 27 -7.72 -15.00 10.69
CA GLN A 27 -7.49 -14.81 9.26
C GLN A 27 -8.56 -13.90 8.63
N GLN A 28 -9.82 -14.11 8.95
CA GLN A 28 -10.92 -13.28 8.45
C GLN A 28 -10.84 -11.85 8.96
N LEU A 29 -10.45 -11.63 10.23
CA LEU A 29 -10.24 -10.30 10.80
C LEU A 29 -9.13 -9.54 10.04
N TRP A 30 -8.01 -10.21 9.76
CA TRP A 30 -6.93 -9.62 9.00
C TRP A 30 -7.36 -9.25 7.56
N LEU A 31 -7.99 -10.18 6.84
CA LEU A 31 -8.47 -9.94 5.48
C LEU A 31 -9.49 -8.78 5.44
N ARG A 32 -10.43 -8.74 6.40
CA ARG A 32 -11.42 -7.66 6.48
C ARG A 32 -10.76 -6.31 6.78
N ALA A 33 -9.76 -6.28 7.65
CA ALA A 33 -9.00 -5.06 7.92
C ALA A 33 -8.24 -4.56 6.69
N VAL A 34 -7.59 -5.47 5.95
CA VAL A 34 -6.88 -5.12 4.70
C VAL A 34 -7.84 -4.56 3.66
N ALA A 35 -9.01 -5.19 3.47
CA ALA A 35 -10.03 -4.72 2.53
C ALA A 35 -10.58 -3.34 2.94
N SER A 36 -10.98 -3.18 4.21
CA SER A 36 -11.49 -1.92 4.75
C SER A 36 -10.49 -0.77 4.61
N GLY A 37 -9.21 -1.03 4.93
CA GLY A 37 -8.15 -0.02 4.80
C GLY A 37 -7.87 0.37 3.34
N GLY A 38 -7.96 -0.57 2.40
CA GLY A 38 -7.86 -0.29 0.96
C GLY A 38 -8.94 0.69 0.46
N GLN A 39 -10.10 0.67 1.08
CA GLN A 39 -11.22 1.58 0.82
C GLN A 39 -11.14 2.89 1.65
N GLY A 40 -10.09 3.09 2.48
CA GLY A 40 -9.98 4.24 3.37
C GLY A 40 -10.83 4.15 4.65
N ARG A 41 -11.46 3.00 4.95
CA ARG A 41 -12.30 2.77 6.12
C ARG A 41 -11.44 2.38 7.34
N PHE A 42 -10.54 3.26 7.74
CA PHE A 42 -9.49 2.96 8.72
C PHE A 42 -10.04 2.62 10.12
N GLY A 43 -11.12 3.24 10.58
CA GLY A 43 -11.73 2.94 11.87
C GLY A 43 -12.24 1.50 11.97
N SER A 44 -12.85 0.97 10.88
CA SER A 44 -13.25 -0.43 10.80
C SER A 44 -12.03 -1.36 10.78
N ALA A 45 -11.01 -1.00 9.99
CA ALA A 45 -9.76 -1.76 9.91
C ALA A 45 -9.03 -1.81 11.25
N TYR A 46 -8.88 -0.69 11.94
CA TYR A 46 -8.22 -0.62 13.25
C TYR A 46 -8.92 -1.47 14.31
N ARG A 47 -10.26 -1.51 14.30
CA ARG A 47 -11.04 -2.35 15.22
C ARG A 47 -10.71 -3.83 15.01
N ASP A 48 -10.71 -4.31 13.77
CA ASP A 48 -10.41 -5.70 13.45
C ASP A 48 -8.98 -6.09 13.83
N LEU A 49 -8.01 -5.23 13.49
CA LEU A 49 -6.61 -5.43 13.87
C LEU A 49 -6.41 -5.43 15.38
N ALA A 50 -7.14 -4.59 16.12
CA ALA A 50 -7.07 -4.55 17.57
C ALA A 50 -7.63 -5.83 18.21
N VAL A 51 -8.73 -6.36 17.69
CA VAL A 51 -9.29 -7.66 18.15
C VAL A 51 -8.27 -8.77 17.90
N LEU A 52 -7.70 -8.84 16.69
CA LEU A 52 -6.71 -9.86 16.32
C LEU A 52 -5.49 -9.82 17.25
N ARG A 53 -4.91 -8.64 17.50
CA ARG A 53 -3.73 -8.48 18.36
C ARG A 53 -3.98 -8.86 19.82
N ARG A 54 -5.19 -8.62 20.35
CA ARG A 54 -5.55 -9.01 21.74
C ARG A 54 -5.76 -10.51 21.88
N GLY A 55 -6.18 -11.20 20.82
CA GLY A 55 -6.49 -12.63 20.86
C GLY A 55 -5.29 -13.55 20.61
N GLY A 56 -4.10 -13.00 20.30
CA GLY A 56 -2.92 -13.80 19.94
C GLY A 56 -1.69 -13.46 20.76
N SER A 57 -0.87 -14.47 21.07
CA SER A 57 0.42 -14.32 21.77
C SER A 57 1.61 -14.02 20.83
N GLY A 58 1.39 -14.05 19.51
CA GLY A 58 2.43 -13.84 18.48
C GLY A 58 2.15 -14.64 17.21
N GLY A 59 3.18 -14.77 16.36
CA GLY A 59 3.14 -15.53 15.11
C GLY A 59 2.63 -14.71 13.92
N ARG A 60 2.53 -15.38 12.77
CA ARG A 60 2.29 -14.75 11.45
C ARG A 60 1.15 -13.72 11.45
N LEU A 61 -0.03 -14.08 11.88
CA LEU A 61 -1.20 -13.19 11.78
C LEU A 61 -1.11 -11.98 12.72
N VAL A 62 -0.54 -12.13 13.91
CA VAL A 62 -0.32 -10.99 14.82
C VAL A 62 0.73 -10.06 14.25
N SER A 63 1.82 -10.59 13.69
CA SER A 63 2.82 -9.82 12.97
C SER A 63 2.21 -9.05 11.80
N LEU A 64 1.48 -9.73 10.91
CA LEU A 64 0.78 -9.11 9.78
C LEU A 64 -0.23 -8.04 10.22
N ALA A 65 -0.88 -8.20 11.37
CA ALA A 65 -1.77 -7.18 11.91
C ALA A 65 -1.00 -5.90 12.31
N HIS A 66 0.21 -6.02 12.85
CA HIS A 66 1.07 -4.87 13.15
C HIS A 66 1.57 -4.20 11.87
N SER A 67 2.06 -4.95 10.88
CA SER A 67 2.48 -4.39 9.58
C SER A 67 1.32 -3.73 8.82
N THR A 68 0.12 -4.30 8.90
CA THR A 68 -1.07 -3.69 8.28
C THR A 68 -1.42 -2.36 8.96
N GLN A 69 -1.34 -2.29 10.30
CA GLN A 69 -1.52 -1.04 11.05
C GLN A 69 -0.48 0.01 10.63
N ALA A 70 0.78 -0.38 10.51
CA ALA A 70 1.86 0.50 10.04
C ALA A 70 1.59 1.00 8.62
N SER A 71 1.15 0.12 7.72
CA SER A 71 0.81 0.49 6.34
C SER A 71 -0.26 1.58 6.28
N PHE A 72 -1.27 1.54 7.14
CA PHE A 72 -2.30 2.58 7.20
C PHE A 72 -1.77 3.90 7.74
N LEU A 73 -0.95 3.87 8.78
CA LEU A 73 -0.29 5.06 9.30
C LEU A 73 0.61 5.71 8.25
N ARG A 74 1.36 4.92 7.49
CA ARG A 74 2.23 5.36 6.39
C ARG A 74 1.46 6.05 5.28
N GLN A 75 0.31 5.49 4.88
CA GLN A 75 -0.59 6.11 3.89
C GLN A 75 -1.12 7.48 4.35
N LEU A 76 -1.19 7.72 5.64
CA LEU A 76 -1.64 8.96 6.26
C LEU A 76 -0.48 9.91 6.63
N GLY A 77 0.78 9.56 6.28
CA GLY A 77 1.98 10.37 6.51
C GLY A 77 2.68 10.12 7.85
N TRP A 78 2.20 9.21 8.70
CA TRP A 78 2.72 8.94 10.05
C TRP A 78 3.88 7.94 10.06
N HIS A 79 4.94 8.16 9.28
CA HIS A 79 6.08 7.24 9.13
C HIS A 79 6.79 6.92 10.46
N VAL A 80 6.94 7.92 11.34
CA VAL A 80 7.59 7.72 12.66
C VAL A 80 6.81 6.72 13.52
N GLN A 81 5.47 6.86 13.57
CA GLN A 81 4.63 5.92 14.30
C GLN A 81 4.56 4.56 13.62
N ALA A 82 4.46 4.53 12.29
CA ALA A 82 4.45 3.31 11.50
C ALA A 82 5.66 2.43 11.79
N ARG A 83 6.86 3.03 11.90
CA ARG A 83 8.10 2.33 12.24
C ARG A 83 8.02 1.55 13.56
N GLY A 84 7.34 2.09 14.57
CA GLY A 84 7.14 1.37 15.85
C GLY A 84 6.27 0.13 15.69
N TRP A 85 5.27 0.20 14.81
CA TRP A 85 4.39 -0.93 14.50
C TRP A 85 5.10 -1.99 13.65
N ASP A 86 5.84 -1.60 12.61
CA ASP A 86 6.60 -2.55 11.79
C ASP A 86 7.77 -3.18 12.57
N GLY A 87 8.39 -2.46 13.50
CA GLY A 87 9.38 -3.02 14.43
C GLY A 87 8.80 -4.12 15.32
N ARG A 88 7.59 -3.91 15.85
CA ARG A 88 6.88 -4.96 16.61
C ARG A 88 6.46 -6.12 15.71
N ALA A 89 6.03 -5.84 14.48
CA ALA A 89 5.71 -6.87 13.50
C ALA A 89 6.91 -7.80 13.27
N LEU A 90 8.08 -7.24 13.03
CA LEU A 90 9.31 -8.02 12.82
C LEU A 90 9.67 -8.86 14.04
N ALA A 91 9.55 -8.32 15.26
CA ALA A 91 9.80 -9.06 16.50
C ALA A 91 8.83 -10.24 16.71
N LEU A 92 7.59 -10.12 16.21
CA LEU A 92 6.53 -11.13 16.34
C LEU A 92 6.47 -12.13 15.19
N ALA A 93 7.20 -11.87 14.10
CA ALA A 93 7.17 -12.70 12.88
C ALA A 93 7.72 -14.11 13.10
N GLY A 94 8.65 -14.28 14.07
CA GLY A 94 9.35 -15.56 14.26
C GLY A 94 10.13 -15.94 13.00
N ALA A 95 10.01 -17.20 12.57
CA ALA A 95 10.62 -17.71 11.35
C ALA A 95 9.69 -17.66 10.12
N ASP A 96 8.50 -17.04 10.23
CA ASP A 96 7.56 -16.96 9.11
C ASP A 96 8.06 -15.99 8.04
N PRO A 97 8.32 -16.44 6.79
CA PRO A 97 8.95 -15.60 5.77
C PRO A 97 8.01 -14.50 5.24
N GLU A 98 6.70 -14.76 5.18
CA GLU A 98 5.73 -13.73 4.77
C GLU A 98 5.73 -12.57 5.77
N ALA A 99 5.62 -12.88 7.05
CA ALA A 99 5.58 -11.88 8.12
C ALA A 99 6.90 -11.10 8.25
N CYS A 100 8.04 -11.81 8.17
CA CYS A 100 9.37 -11.19 8.20
C CYS A 100 9.58 -10.23 7.02
N ALA A 101 9.30 -10.68 5.80
CA ALA A 101 9.48 -9.86 4.60
C ALA A 101 8.53 -8.65 4.60
N ASP A 102 7.26 -8.85 4.99
CA ASP A 102 6.27 -7.77 5.07
C ASP A 102 6.71 -6.66 6.03
N ALA A 103 7.21 -7.04 7.21
CA ALA A 103 7.72 -6.11 8.22
C ALA A 103 9.00 -5.39 7.76
N LEU A 104 9.95 -6.10 7.13
CA LEU A 104 11.19 -5.50 6.61
C LEU A 104 10.91 -4.50 5.49
N ILE A 105 10.01 -4.82 4.56
CA ILE A 105 9.57 -3.89 3.50
C ILE A 105 8.88 -2.67 4.12
N GLY A 106 8.05 -2.88 5.14
CA GLY A 106 7.41 -1.80 5.89
C GLY A 106 8.42 -0.86 6.55
N LEU A 107 9.37 -1.42 7.31
CA LEU A 107 10.47 -0.65 7.94
C LEU A 107 11.33 0.11 6.92
N ALA A 108 11.55 -0.45 5.73
CA ALA A 108 12.25 0.23 4.64
C ALA A 108 11.47 1.46 4.17
N ALA A 109 10.16 1.32 3.95
CA ALA A 109 9.30 2.43 3.55
C ALA A 109 9.19 3.51 4.65
N ASP A 110 9.22 3.10 5.94
CA ASP A 110 9.25 4.05 7.06
C ASP A 110 10.56 4.81 7.13
N ALA A 111 11.70 4.12 6.93
CA ALA A 111 13.02 4.75 6.88
C ALA A 111 13.10 5.75 5.73
N LEU A 112 12.57 5.39 4.55
CA LEU A 112 12.45 6.27 3.40
C LEU A 112 11.63 7.52 3.73
N GLY A 113 10.45 7.36 4.31
CA GLY A 113 9.54 8.47 4.64
C GLY A 113 10.08 9.46 5.69
N VAL A 114 11.21 9.13 6.37
CA VAL A 114 11.93 10.01 7.29
C VAL A 114 13.35 10.37 6.78
N GLY A 115 13.62 10.18 5.49
CA GLY A 115 14.87 10.56 4.84
C GLY A 115 16.08 9.67 5.14
N ARG A 116 15.87 8.47 5.71
CA ARG A 116 16.96 7.53 6.05
C ARG A 116 17.22 6.53 4.92
N PHE A 117 17.68 7.00 3.77
CA PHE A 117 17.79 6.21 2.54
C PHE A 117 18.74 5.01 2.65
N ALA A 118 19.91 5.17 3.29
CA ALA A 118 20.84 4.05 3.51
C ALA A 118 20.22 2.94 4.38
N ALA A 119 19.45 3.31 5.41
CA ALA A 119 18.73 2.33 6.23
C ALA A 119 17.62 1.65 5.42
N ALA A 120 16.89 2.38 4.57
CA ALA A 120 15.89 1.80 3.67
C ALA A 120 16.53 0.77 2.72
N ALA A 121 17.66 1.09 2.09
CA ALA A 121 18.40 0.17 1.22
C ALA A 121 18.82 -1.10 1.96
N THR A 122 19.40 -0.99 3.16
CA THR A 122 19.80 -2.14 3.99
C THR A 122 18.60 -3.03 4.33
N LEU A 123 17.46 -2.43 4.70
CA LEU A 123 16.25 -3.19 5.02
C LEU A 123 15.66 -3.90 3.80
N LEU A 124 15.72 -3.30 2.62
CA LEU A 124 15.32 -3.93 1.37
C LEU A 124 16.23 -5.12 1.02
N THR A 125 17.55 -5.00 1.20
CA THR A 125 18.48 -6.14 1.02
C THR A 125 18.17 -7.29 1.98
N ARG A 126 17.83 -6.99 3.24
CA ARG A 126 17.38 -8.00 4.20
C ARG A 126 16.07 -8.67 3.79
N ALA A 127 15.13 -7.89 3.24
CA ALA A 127 13.88 -8.43 2.71
C ALA A 127 14.15 -9.38 1.52
N ASP A 128 15.06 -9.02 0.61
CA ASP A 128 15.46 -9.87 -0.52
C ASP A 128 16.04 -11.22 -0.04
N ALA A 129 16.86 -11.21 1.01
CA ALA A 129 17.42 -12.44 1.59
C ALA A 129 16.35 -13.37 2.20
N VAL A 130 15.24 -12.80 2.69
CA VAL A 130 14.10 -13.59 3.19
C VAL A 130 13.23 -14.12 2.04
N LEU A 131 13.05 -13.32 0.99
CA LEU A 131 12.19 -13.66 -0.14
C LEU A 131 12.80 -14.72 -1.08
N ALA A 132 14.13 -14.67 -1.29
CA ALA A 132 14.80 -15.51 -2.29
C ALA A 132 14.62 -17.02 -2.08
N PRO A 133 14.74 -17.60 -0.86
CA PRO A 133 14.58 -19.03 -0.62
C PRO A 133 13.14 -19.45 -0.34
N ALA A 134 12.19 -18.53 -0.18
CA ALA A 134 10.88 -18.79 0.40
C ALA A 134 9.75 -18.78 -0.63
N THR A 135 8.79 -19.71 -0.47
CA THR A 135 7.50 -19.61 -1.14
C THR A 135 6.60 -18.67 -0.33
N VAL A 136 6.38 -17.47 -0.86
CA VAL A 136 5.60 -16.41 -0.23
C VAL A 136 4.55 -15.88 -1.20
N PRO A 137 3.50 -15.18 -0.72
CA PRO A 137 2.53 -14.56 -1.61
C PRO A 137 3.16 -13.54 -2.58
N ASP A 138 2.78 -13.58 -3.86
CA ASP A 138 3.29 -12.73 -4.94
C ASP A 138 3.27 -11.22 -4.60
N ARG A 139 2.29 -10.80 -3.79
CA ARG A 139 2.17 -9.41 -3.34
C ARG A 139 3.43 -8.83 -2.68
N LEU A 140 4.28 -9.68 -2.09
CA LEU A 140 5.49 -9.21 -1.41
C LEU A 140 6.57 -8.80 -2.41
N ALA A 141 6.73 -9.54 -3.51
CA ALA A 141 7.62 -9.16 -4.59
C ALA A 141 7.19 -7.83 -5.21
N VAL A 142 5.91 -7.65 -5.48
CA VAL A 142 5.34 -6.38 -5.96
C VAL A 142 5.63 -5.23 -5.00
N ARG A 143 5.31 -5.40 -3.71
CA ARG A 143 5.56 -4.38 -2.67
C ARG A 143 7.05 -4.02 -2.54
N ARG A 144 7.91 -5.03 -2.63
CA ARG A 144 9.36 -4.83 -2.61
C ARG A 144 9.82 -3.91 -3.76
N ARG A 145 9.25 -4.07 -4.97
CA ARG A 145 9.53 -3.22 -6.12
C ARG A 145 9.02 -1.79 -5.92
N TRP A 146 7.81 -1.61 -5.36
CA TRP A 146 7.29 -0.28 -5.04
C TRP A 146 8.25 0.52 -4.16
N VAL A 147 8.65 -0.05 -3.02
CA VAL A 147 9.55 0.64 -2.08
C VAL A 147 10.93 0.85 -2.69
N GLY A 148 11.40 -0.08 -3.54
CA GLY A 148 12.63 0.08 -4.29
C GLY A 148 12.58 1.21 -5.32
N ALA A 149 11.44 1.40 -5.99
CA ALA A 149 11.22 2.52 -6.92
C ALA A 149 11.11 3.85 -6.15
N GLU A 150 10.36 3.87 -5.03
CA GLU A 150 10.22 5.04 -4.17
C GLU A 150 11.59 5.48 -3.59
N LEU A 151 12.46 4.54 -3.21
CA LEU A 151 13.82 4.84 -2.77
C LEU A 151 14.67 5.45 -3.90
N ALA A 152 14.59 4.89 -5.11
CA ALA A 152 15.33 5.42 -6.25
C ALA A 152 14.85 6.84 -6.63
N MET A 153 13.53 7.10 -6.59
CA MET A 153 12.99 8.46 -6.75
C MET A 153 13.59 9.44 -5.75
N ALA A 154 13.57 9.08 -4.47
CA ALA A 154 14.09 9.93 -3.38
C ALA A 154 15.62 10.13 -3.45
N SER A 155 16.34 9.21 -4.08
CA SER A 155 17.80 9.30 -4.32
C SER A 155 18.15 10.03 -5.62
N GLY A 156 17.19 10.53 -6.39
CA GLY A 156 17.42 11.21 -7.67
C GLY A 156 17.77 10.27 -8.82
N GLU A 157 17.53 8.96 -8.66
CA GLU A 157 17.85 7.92 -9.65
C GLU A 157 16.64 7.60 -10.55
N GLY A 158 16.13 8.59 -11.29
CA GLY A 158 14.87 8.52 -12.03
C GLY A 158 14.73 7.31 -12.96
N ASP A 159 15.76 6.97 -13.74
CA ASP A 159 15.71 5.82 -14.66
C ASP A 159 15.67 4.48 -13.90
N ILE A 160 16.33 4.39 -12.75
CA ILE A 160 16.27 3.21 -11.88
C ILE A 160 14.86 3.11 -11.29
N ALA A 161 14.28 4.23 -10.86
CA ALA A 161 12.92 4.28 -10.33
C ALA A 161 11.91 3.78 -11.36
N VAL A 162 12.00 4.23 -12.60
CA VAL A 162 11.10 3.80 -13.69
C VAL A 162 11.23 2.31 -13.93
N ARG A 163 12.45 1.77 -14.10
CA ARG A 163 12.62 0.31 -14.30
C ARG A 163 12.00 -0.52 -13.19
N ARG A 164 12.25 -0.16 -11.91
CA ARG A 164 11.69 -0.88 -10.76
C ARG A 164 10.17 -0.77 -10.68
N ALA A 165 9.61 0.37 -11.09
CA ALA A 165 8.18 0.56 -11.15
C ALA A 165 7.53 -0.23 -12.29
N GLU A 166 8.17 -0.33 -13.46
CA GLU A 166 7.75 -1.19 -14.57
C GLU A 166 7.78 -2.68 -14.16
N GLU A 167 8.86 -3.15 -13.51
CA GLU A 167 8.92 -4.49 -12.93
C GLU A 167 7.76 -4.74 -11.92
N ALA A 168 7.36 -3.72 -11.15
CA ALA A 168 6.23 -3.85 -10.23
C ALA A 168 4.89 -4.00 -10.96
N VAL A 169 4.71 -3.33 -12.10
CA VAL A 169 3.52 -3.49 -12.96
C VAL A 169 3.49 -4.91 -13.52
N GLU A 170 4.58 -5.38 -14.13
CA GLU A 170 4.69 -6.74 -14.68
C GLU A 170 4.39 -7.82 -13.62
N LEU A 171 4.99 -7.69 -12.45
CA LEU A 171 4.75 -8.62 -11.34
C LEU A 171 3.29 -8.58 -10.85
N ALA A 172 2.66 -7.38 -10.81
CA ALA A 172 1.26 -7.27 -10.39
C ALA A 172 0.29 -7.86 -11.42
N GLU A 173 0.64 -7.83 -12.70
CA GLU A 173 -0.12 -8.47 -13.77
C GLU A 173 0.03 -10.00 -13.75
N ALA A 174 1.25 -10.48 -13.45
CA ALA A 174 1.60 -11.90 -13.41
C ALA A 174 1.17 -12.62 -12.11
N MET A 175 0.61 -11.92 -11.12
CA MET A 175 0.17 -12.55 -9.87
C MET A 175 -0.78 -13.73 -10.12
N ALA A 176 -0.53 -14.87 -9.50
CA ALA A 176 -1.37 -16.08 -9.60
C ALA A 176 -2.82 -15.81 -9.19
N VAL A 177 -3.02 -14.95 -8.19
CA VAL A 177 -4.34 -14.39 -7.85
C VAL A 177 -4.33 -12.92 -8.24
N ALA A 178 -5.02 -12.61 -9.34
CA ALA A 178 -5.10 -11.25 -9.84
C ALA A 178 -5.67 -10.28 -8.79
N SER A 179 -4.93 -9.19 -8.53
CA SER A 179 -5.28 -8.20 -7.51
C SER A 179 -5.44 -6.81 -8.12
N ALA A 180 -6.68 -6.34 -8.21
CA ALA A 180 -7.00 -5.02 -8.76
C ALA A 180 -6.27 -3.89 -8.01
N ARG A 181 -6.21 -3.97 -6.67
CA ARG A 181 -5.51 -2.96 -5.86
C ARG A 181 -3.99 -2.94 -6.12
N HIS A 182 -3.35 -4.11 -6.30
CA HIS A 182 -1.90 -4.15 -6.58
C HIS A 182 -1.60 -3.59 -7.97
N ARG A 183 -2.41 -3.90 -8.98
CA ARG A 183 -2.27 -3.30 -10.31
C ARG A 183 -2.36 -1.78 -10.26
N VAL A 184 -3.46 -1.25 -9.71
CA VAL A 184 -3.64 0.21 -9.61
C VAL A 184 -2.54 0.87 -8.77
N LYS A 185 -2.12 0.27 -7.64
CA LYS A 185 -1.00 0.84 -6.87
C LYS A 185 0.33 0.80 -7.63
N SER A 186 0.56 -0.21 -8.48
CA SER A 186 1.75 -0.26 -9.34
C SER A 186 1.72 0.88 -10.37
N ASP A 187 0.55 1.16 -10.98
CA ASP A 187 0.38 2.30 -11.88
C ASP A 187 0.63 3.64 -11.16
N VAL A 188 0.17 3.79 -9.92
CA VAL A 188 0.46 4.98 -9.09
C VAL A 188 1.98 5.17 -8.90
N VAL A 189 2.69 4.08 -8.57
CA VAL A 189 4.15 4.14 -8.38
C VAL A 189 4.87 4.43 -9.69
N LEU A 190 4.41 3.83 -10.80
CA LEU A 190 4.98 4.07 -12.12
C LEU A 190 4.76 5.52 -12.58
N ALA A 191 3.57 6.06 -12.38
CA ALA A 191 3.29 7.47 -12.70
C ALA A 191 4.20 8.43 -11.91
N ALA A 192 4.38 8.18 -10.61
CA ALA A 192 5.29 8.98 -9.77
C ALA A 192 6.76 8.83 -10.21
N ALA A 193 7.21 7.61 -10.56
CA ALA A 193 8.57 7.36 -11.04
C ALA A 193 8.84 8.07 -12.38
N LEU A 194 7.88 8.01 -13.31
CA LEU A 194 7.97 8.71 -14.60
C LEU A 194 8.02 10.23 -14.40
N CYS A 195 7.21 10.77 -13.47
CA CYS A 195 7.24 12.19 -13.11
C CYS A 195 8.64 12.57 -12.60
N SER A 196 9.21 11.80 -11.67
CA SER A 196 10.54 12.08 -11.11
C SER A 196 11.66 11.96 -12.15
N ALA A 197 11.47 11.18 -13.22
CA ALA A 197 12.38 11.05 -14.35
C ALA A 197 12.14 12.09 -15.45
N GLY A 198 11.26 13.09 -15.24
CA GLY A 198 10.92 14.13 -16.22
C GLY A 198 10.03 13.65 -17.38
N ARG A 199 9.51 12.42 -17.34
CA ARG A 199 8.66 11.83 -18.40
C ARG A 199 7.18 12.18 -18.18
N THR A 200 6.88 13.47 -18.04
CA THR A 200 5.60 14.00 -17.55
C THR A 200 4.39 13.57 -18.38
N GLU A 201 4.51 13.53 -19.71
CA GLU A 201 3.40 13.14 -20.59
C GLU A 201 2.95 11.69 -20.34
N ARG A 202 3.91 10.77 -20.22
CA ARG A 202 3.63 9.37 -19.92
C ARG A 202 3.11 9.21 -18.48
N ALA A 203 3.66 9.96 -17.54
CA ALA A 203 3.21 9.99 -16.14
C ALA A 203 1.73 10.40 -16.05
N ARG A 204 1.35 11.46 -16.76
CA ARG A 204 -0.02 11.99 -16.83
C ARG A 204 -0.99 10.94 -17.38
N ALA A 205 -0.69 10.35 -18.53
CA ALA A 205 -1.56 9.36 -19.15
C ALA A 205 -1.85 8.16 -18.22
N ILE A 206 -0.82 7.65 -17.53
CA ILE A 206 -0.97 6.54 -16.57
C ILE A 206 -1.76 7.00 -15.34
N ALA A 207 -1.47 8.18 -14.78
CA ALA A 207 -2.16 8.70 -13.61
C ALA A 207 -3.65 8.93 -13.86
N GLU A 208 -4.03 9.46 -15.03
CA GLU A 208 -5.43 9.67 -15.43
C GLU A 208 -6.20 8.35 -15.57
N ALA A 209 -5.60 7.36 -16.23
CA ALA A 209 -6.19 6.03 -16.36
C ALA A 209 -6.38 5.36 -14.98
N ALA A 210 -5.36 5.46 -14.11
CA ALA A 210 -5.41 4.95 -12.74
C ALA A 210 -6.44 5.70 -11.89
N LEU A 211 -6.60 7.03 -12.01
CA LEU A 211 -7.60 7.81 -11.30
C LEU A 211 -9.02 7.33 -11.62
N ASN A 212 -9.32 7.09 -12.89
CA ASN A 212 -10.60 6.51 -13.33
C ASN A 212 -10.81 5.09 -12.77
N ALA A 213 -9.75 4.27 -12.71
CA ALA A 213 -9.84 2.93 -12.13
C ALA A 213 -10.12 2.97 -10.62
N THR A 214 -9.50 3.91 -9.88
CA THR A 214 -9.71 4.04 -8.43
C THR A 214 -11.15 4.38 -8.06
N GLU A 215 -11.87 5.11 -8.90
CA GLU A 215 -13.29 5.43 -8.70
C GLU A 215 -14.15 4.16 -8.75
N ARG A 216 -14.03 3.39 -9.83
CA ARG A 216 -14.78 2.14 -10.00
C ARG A 216 -14.48 1.09 -8.94
N LEU A 217 -13.27 1.12 -8.38
CA LEU A 217 -12.75 0.15 -7.41
C LEU A 217 -12.85 0.65 -5.96
N GLU A 218 -13.39 1.85 -5.73
CA GLU A 218 -13.52 2.50 -4.42
C GLU A 218 -12.21 2.55 -3.62
N LEU A 219 -11.07 2.75 -4.31
CA LEU A 219 -9.74 2.79 -3.72
C LEU A 219 -9.40 4.23 -3.27
N ILE A 220 -10.13 4.74 -2.29
CA ILE A 220 -10.12 6.13 -1.85
C ILE A 220 -8.71 6.68 -1.53
N PRO A 221 -7.83 5.98 -0.78
CA PRO A 221 -6.48 6.48 -0.52
C PRO A 221 -5.62 6.62 -1.79
N LEU A 222 -5.76 5.72 -2.77
CA LEU A 222 -5.04 5.81 -4.04
C LEU A 222 -5.62 6.92 -4.92
N ARG A 223 -6.94 7.11 -4.91
CA ARG A 223 -7.61 8.21 -5.61
C ARG A 223 -7.11 9.57 -5.10
N TRP A 224 -6.97 9.72 -3.80
CA TRP A 224 -6.40 10.91 -3.18
C TRP A 224 -4.97 11.18 -3.67
N ALA A 225 -4.11 10.16 -3.66
CA ALA A 225 -2.70 10.29 -4.07
C ALA A 225 -2.56 10.67 -5.55
N LEU A 226 -3.39 10.08 -6.42
CA LEU A 226 -3.40 10.39 -7.85
C LEU A 226 -3.92 11.79 -8.14
N ALA A 227 -4.96 12.25 -7.40
CA ALA A 227 -5.44 13.62 -7.52
C ALA A 227 -4.33 14.62 -7.14
N CYS A 228 -3.57 14.37 -6.06
CA CYS A 228 -2.41 15.18 -5.69
C CYS A 228 -1.36 15.22 -6.82
N LEU A 229 -0.98 14.05 -7.36
CA LEU A 229 0.01 13.98 -8.45
C LEU A 229 -0.46 14.78 -9.68
N LEU A 230 -1.72 14.60 -10.08
CA LEU A 230 -2.26 15.30 -11.26
C LEU A 230 -2.46 16.81 -11.03
N ILE A 231 -2.66 17.26 -9.79
CA ILE A 231 -2.63 18.70 -9.47
C ILE A 231 -1.25 19.29 -9.78
N ASP A 232 -0.18 18.55 -9.43
CA ASP A 232 1.19 19.03 -9.61
C ASP A 232 1.64 19.00 -11.08
N ILE A 233 1.31 17.92 -11.83
CA ILE A 233 1.79 17.74 -13.21
C ILE A 233 0.78 18.17 -14.28
N GLY A 234 -0.42 18.59 -13.88
CA GLY A 234 -1.55 18.91 -14.76
C GLY A 234 -2.26 17.66 -15.30
N SER A 235 -3.44 17.86 -15.88
CA SER A 235 -4.25 16.85 -16.57
C SER A 235 -4.75 17.37 -17.90
N VAL A 236 -4.96 16.46 -18.86
CA VAL A 236 -5.64 16.77 -20.12
C VAL A 236 -7.06 16.21 -20.16
N THR A 237 -7.39 15.29 -19.23
CA THR A 237 -8.69 14.62 -19.15
C THR A 237 -9.60 15.27 -18.10
N PHE A 238 -9.04 15.73 -16.97
CA PHE A 238 -9.77 16.34 -15.87
C PHE A 238 -9.57 17.84 -15.86
N ALA A 239 -10.65 18.60 -15.62
CA ALA A 239 -10.52 20.04 -15.45
C ALA A 239 -9.72 20.38 -14.18
N ALA A 240 -9.00 21.50 -14.20
CA ALA A 240 -8.11 21.90 -13.10
C ALA A 240 -8.84 22.08 -11.76
N GLN A 241 -10.13 22.46 -11.78
CA GLN A 241 -10.97 22.60 -10.59
C GLN A 241 -11.45 21.25 -10.03
N ASP A 242 -11.56 20.21 -10.85
CA ASP A 242 -12.10 18.90 -10.43
C ASP A 242 -11.10 18.14 -9.55
N LEU A 243 -9.80 18.27 -9.84
CA LEU A 243 -8.74 17.54 -9.12
C LEU A 243 -8.63 17.91 -7.63
N PRO A 244 -8.62 19.22 -7.24
CA PRO A 244 -8.71 19.62 -5.84
C PRO A 244 -10.00 19.13 -5.16
N GLU A 245 -11.14 19.14 -5.85
CA GLU A 245 -12.40 18.62 -5.31
C GLU A 245 -12.30 17.11 -5.03
N ILE A 246 -11.79 16.32 -5.98
CA ILE A 246 -11.55 14.87 -5.80
C ILE A 246 -10.65 14.64 -4.60
N ARG A 247 -9.53 15.35 -4.50
CA ARG A 247 -8.59 15.25 -3.36
C ARG A 247 -9.29 15.52 -2.03
N ASP A 248 -10.04 16.61 -1.94
CA ASP A 248 -10.66 17.07 -0.71
C ASP A 248 -11.83 16.17 -0.28
N VAL A 249 -12.63 15.69 -1.24
CA VAL A 249 -13.67 14.68 -1.01
C VAL A 249 -13.06 13.39 -0.45
N CYS A 250 -12.00 12.88 -1.09
CA CYS A 250 -11.30 11.68 -0.61
C CYS A 250 -10.70 11.88 0.78
N ALA A 251 -10.06 13.03 1.04
CA ALA A 251 -9.50 13.36 2.35
C ALA A 251 -10.60 13.44 3.43
N GLY A 252 -11.75 14.02 3.11
CA GLY A 252 -12.91 14.09 3.98
C GLY A 252 -13.51 12.71 4.27
N GLN A 253 -13.61 11.84 3.27
CA GLN A 253 -14.07 10.45 3.44
C GLN A 253 -13.18 9.68 4.40
N VAL A 254 -11.85 9.76 4.21
CA VAL A 254 -10.87 9.14 5.10
C VAL A 254 -11.02 9.61 6.54
N ARG A 255 -11.16 10.94 6.77
CA ARG A 255 -11.36 11.50 8.12
C ARG A 255 -12.64 10.98 8.77
N ARG A 256 -13.76 11.00 8.07
CA ARG A 256 -15.05 10.48 8.58
C ARG A 256 -15.00 8.99 8.86
N ALA A 257 -14.15 8.25 8.15
CA ALA A 257 -13.94 6.82 8.33
C ALA A 257 -12.83 6.45 9.34
N GLY A 258 -12.36 7.40 10.15
CA GLY A 258 -11.43 7.20 11.26
C GLY A 258 -9.95 7.29 10.90
N GLY A 259 -9.61 7.79 9.71
CA GLY A 259 -8.23 8.12 9.34
C GLY A 259 -7.87 9.55 9.75
N THR A 260 -6.65 9.75 10.24
CA THR A 260 -6.13 11.08 10.59
C THR A 260 -4.90 11.38 9.75
N TRP A 261 -5.01 12.34 8.84
CA TRP A 261 -3.88 12.81 8.05
C TRP A 261 -2.85 13.52 8.94
N ARG A 262 -1.59 13.28 8.70
CA ARG A 262 -0.54 14.11 9.30
C ARG A 262 -0.61 15.50 8.66
N SER A 263 -0.63 16.54 9.50
CA SER A 263 -0.43 17.92 9.04
C SER A 263 0.98 18.07 8.45
N ALA A 264 1.07 18.79 7.34
CA ALA A 264 2.35 19.11 6.72
C ALA A 264 3.17 20.01 7.64
#